data_e5fc2be4138e5818f2beed964b4398f4
#
_entry.id   e5fc2be4138e5818f2beed964b4398f4
#
_cell.length_a   1.000
_cell.length_b   1.000
_cell.length_c   1.000
_cell.angle_alpha   90.00
_cell.angle_beta   90.00
_cell.angle_gamma   90.00
#
_symmetry.space_group_name_H-M   'P 1'
#
loop_
_entity.id
_entity.type
_entity.pdbx_description
1 polymer ?
#
loop_
_entity_poly.entity_id
_entity_poly.type
_entity_poly.pdbx_seq_one_letter_code
_entity_poly.pdbx_strand_id
1 'polypeptide(L)'
;MATSKADILKTSRELIQQNGWAAVSIRAVAAACGVSVGCIYNYFGSKTELVSAAVESIWNDIFHHPDDETVFQDTLSCIQWMYRQMEYGYQQYPGFFTHHALGFVQQDTAGGKQQMRQTWQHILDALCSVLRHDAKVRSDAFTEQFTPEQFAGILFSLMLSAVVQQSFDPSAVLEIVRRTIY
;
A
#
# COMPACT_ATOMS: atom_id res chain seq x y z
N MET A 1 -6.36 -10.14 29.56
CA MET A 1 -7.30 -9.66 28.52
C MET A 1 -7.27 -10.63 27.36
N ALA A 2 -8.43 -10.92 26.76
CA ALA A 2 -8.44 -11.67 25.50
C ALA A 2 -7.91 -10.74 24.39
N THR A 3 -6.84 -11.11 23.73
CA THR A 3 -6.33 -10.39 22.56
C THR A 3 -6.94 -11.00 21.30
N SER A 4 -7.12 -10.20 20.26
CA SER A 4 -7.61 -10.64 18.95
C SER A 4 -6.52 -10.48 17.89
N LYS A 5 -6.73 -11.10 16.71
CA LYS A 5 -5.84 -10.89 15.55
C LYS A 5 -5.75 -9.40 15.18
N ALA A 6 -6.88 -8.68 15.24
CA ALA A 6 -6.95 -7.25 14.98
C ALA A 6 -6.14 -6.42 15.99
N ASP A 7 -6.21 -6.76 17.30
CA ASP A 7 -5.44 -6.07 18.34
C ASP A 7 -3.94 -6.29 18.14
N ILE A 8 -3.52 -7.51 17.80
CA ILE A 8 -2.11 -7.82 17.52
C ILE A 8 -1.61 -7.01 16.33
N LEU A 9 -2.37 -6.90 15.25
CA LEU A 9 -2.00 -6.13 14.07
C LEU A 9 -1.98 -4.63 14.35
N LYS A 10 -2.93 -4.11 15.13
CA LYS A 10 -2.94 -2.72 15.60
C LYS A 10 -1.68 -2.42 16.41
N THR A 11 -1.37 -3.24 17.41
CA THR A 11 -0.15 -3.10 18.23
C THR A 11 1.12 -3.22 17.39
N SER A 12 1.12 -4.08 16.38
CA SER A 12 2.27 -4.19 15.44
C SER A 12 2.47 -2.90 14.65
N ARG A 13 1.39 -2.24 14.17
CA ARG A 13 1.48 -0.94 13.50
C ARG A 13 2.00 0.15 14.44
N GLU A 14 1.46 0.24 15.65
CA GLU A 14 1.90 1.20 16.67
C GLU A 14 3.39 1.02 17.01
N LEU A 15 3.85 -0.22 17.10
CA LEU A 15 5.26 -0.54 17.34
C LEU A 15 6.15 -0.04 16.18
N ILE A 16 5.68 -0.20 14.93
CA ILE A 16 6.40 0.28 13.74
C ILE A 16 6.44 1.81 13.71
N GLN A 17 5.32 2.46 14.02
CA GLN A 17 5.22 3.92 14.07
C GLN A 17 6.20 4.52 15.09
N GLN A 18 6.34 3.89 16.25
CA GLN A 18 7.18 4.38 17.34
C GLN A 18 8.65 4.05 17.16
N ASN A 19 8.98 2.85 16.65
CA ASN A 19 10.33 2.30 16.69
C ASN A 19 10.87 1.87 15.31
N GLY A 20 10.08 2.11 14.26
CA GLY A 20 10.42 1.72 12.90
C GLY A 20 10.22 0.24 12.62
N TRP A 21 10.30 -0.12 11.35
CA TRP A 21 10.04 -1.47 10.87
C TRP A 21 10.92 -2.55 11.51
N ALA A 22 12.20 -2.25 11.76
CA ALA A 22 13.15 -3.21 12.34
C ALA A 22 12.77 -3.68 13.75
N ALA A 23 11.89 -2.96 14.45
CA ALA A 23 11.42 -3.32 15.78
C ALA A 23 10.46 -4.52 15.80
N VAL A 24 9.87 -4.92 14.64
CA VAL A 24 8.87 -5.98 14.58
C VAL A 24 9.50 -7.36 14.73
N SER A 25 9.14 -8.02 15.82
CA SER A 25 9.46 -9.42 16.07
C SER A 25 8.34 -10.06 16.89
N ILE A 26 8.20 -11.39 16.84
CA ILE A 26 7.21 -12.11 17.64
C ILE A 26 7.31 -11.73 19.14
N ARG A 27 8.54 -11.61 19.66
CA ARG A 27 8.78 -11.26 21.07
C ARG A 27 8.38 -9.81 21.38
N ALA A 28 8.75 -8.87 20.51
CA ALA A 28 8.41 -7.46 20.70
C ALA A 28 6.88 -7.24 20.61
N VAL A 29 6.22 -7.87 19.66
CA VAL A 29 4.76 -7.80 19.52
C VAL A 29 4.05 -8.44 20.71
N ALA A 30 4.49 -9.62 21.18
CA ALA A 30 3.95 -10.26 22.36
C ALA A 30 4.08 -9.39 23.62
N ALA A 31 5.27 -8.80 23.83
CA ALA A 31 5.52 -7.89 24.94
C ALA A 31 4.64 -6.64 24.87
N ALA A 32 4.51 -6.02 23.70
CA ALA A 32 3.66 -4.84 23.48
C ALA A 32 2.17 -5.14 23.68
N CYS A 33 1.71 -6.34 23.29
CA CYS A 33 0.34 -6.81 23.54
C CYS A 33 0.10 -7.26 25.00
N GLY A 34 1.12 -7.38 25.83
CA GLY A 34 1.01 -7.92 27.19
C GLY A 34 0.63 -9.41 27.23
N VAL A 35 1.03 -10.19 26.23
CA VAL A 35 0.72 -11.61 26.12
C VAL A 35 1.98 -12.49 25.98
N SER A 36 1.84 -13.79 26.13
CA SER A 36 2.94 -14.73 25.89
C SER A 36 3.25 -14.86 24.39
N VAL A 37 4.48 -15.23 24.04
CA VAL A 37 4.91 -15.57 22.68
C VAL A 37 4.03 -16.69 22.11
N GLY A 38 3.66 -17.69 22.93
CA GLY A 38 2.74 -18.77 22.52
C GLY A 38 1.36 -18.27 22.12
N CYS A 39 0.88 -17.20 22.76
CA CYS A 39 -0.39 -16.56 22.38
C CYS A 39 -0.33 -16.00 20.96
N ILE A 40 0.77 -15.35 20.56
CA ILE A 40 0.95 -14.85 19.20
C ILE A 40 0.94 -16.00 18.18
N TYR A 41 1.60 -17.13 18.51
CA TYR A 41 1.61 -18.32 17.63
C TYR A 41 0.26 -18.99 17.47
N ASN A 42 -0.70 -18.78 18.37
CA ASN A 42 -2.08 -19.25 18.20
C ASN A 42 -2.84 -18.49 17.10
N TYR A 43 -2.42 -17.24 16.80
CA TYR A 43 -3.03 -16.40 15.76
C TYR A 43 -2.25 -16.42 14.44
N PHE A 44 -0.93 -16.60 14.52
CA PHE A 44 -0.02 -16.57 13.37
C PHE A 44 0.93 -17.77 13.50
N GLY A 45 0.80 -18.73 12.59
CA GLY A 45 1.56 -19.99 12.63
C GLY A 45 3.08 -19.82 12.48
N SER A 46 3.54 -18.63 12.04
CA SER A 46 4.96 -18.34 11.87
C SER A 46 5.26 -16.83 12.00
N LYS A 47 6.55 -16.49 12.18
CA LYS A 47 7.02 -15.11 12.08
C LYS A 47 6.68 -14.49 10.72
N THR A 48 6.83 -15.25 9.65
CA THR A 48 6.53 -14.80 8.29
C THR A 48 5.07 -14.43 8.13
N GLU A 49 4.16 -15.23 8.70
CA GLU A 49 2.72 -14.95 8.66
C GLU A 49 2.36 -13.66 9.42
N LEU A 50 2.90 -13.47 10.63
CA LEU A 50 2.72 -12.21 11.37
C LEU A 50 3.22 -11.00 10.57
N VAL A 51 4.43 -11.11 10.01
CA VAL A 51 5.04 -10.03 9.22
C VAL A 51 4.21 -9.72 7.98
N SER A 52 3.77 -10.74 7.23
CA SER A 52 2.91 -10.56 6.06
C SER A 52 1.58 -9.89 6.41
N ALA A 53 0.94 -10.33 7.49
CA ALA A 53 -0.30 -9.72 7.96
C ALA A 53 -0.11 -8.28 8.46
N ALA A 54 1.03 -7.98 9.09
CA ALA A 54 1.38 -6.61 9.49
C ALA A 54 1.59 -5.70 8.26
N VAL A 55 2.27 -6.20 7.22
CA VAL A 55 2.44 -5.49 5.94
C VAL A 55 1.08 -5.17 5.31
N GLU A 56 0.22 -6.16 5.18
CA GLU A 56 -1.14 -5.99 4.66
C GLU A 56 -1.94 -4.96 5.49
N SER A 57 -1.83 -5.06 6.82
CA SER A 57 -2.49 -4.13 7.73
C SER A 57 -2.02 -2.68 7.58
N ILE A 58 -0.72 -2.46 7.26
CA ILE A 58 -0.17 -1.13 6.98
C ILE A 58 -0.69 -0.60 5.64
N TRP A 59 -0.68 -1.42 4.58
CA TRP A 59 -1.24 -1.01 3.29
C TRP A 59 -2.72 -0.65 3.39
N ASN A 60 -3.49 -1.41 4.16
CA ASN A 60 -4.90 -1.11 4.44
C ASN A 60 -5.07 0.20 5.21
N ASP A 61 -4.15 0.52 6.14
CA ASP A 61 -4.17 1.78 6.88
C ASP A 61 -3.80 2.97 6.00
N ILE A 62 -2.80 2.82 5.12
CA ILE A 62 -2.35 3.84 4.17
C ILE A 62 -3.46 4.15 3.15
N PHE A 63 -4.08 3.13 2.57
CA PHE A 63 -5.13 3.27 1.56
C PHE A 63 -6.53 3.04 2.13
N HIS A 64 -6.72 3.38 3.40
CA HIS A 64 -8.05 3.43 4.00
C HIS A 64 -8.96 4.33 3.16
N HIS A 65 -10.21 3.88 2.95
CA HIS A 65 -11.16 4.62 2.12
C HIS A 65 -11.24 6.08 2.55
N PRO A 66 -11.13 7.03 1.61
CA PRO A 66 -11.28 8.43 1.93
C PRO A 66 -12.71 8.68 2.44
N ASP A 67 -12.84 9.61 3.39
CA ASP A 67 -14.15 10.07 3.87
C ASP A 67 -14.97 10.73 2.74
N ASP A 68 -14.29 11.14 1.66
CA ASP A 68 -14.86 11.77 0.47
C ASP A 68 -14.78 10.81 -0.73
N GLU A 69 -15.91 10.16 -1.05
CA GLU A 69 -16.03 9.27 -2.21
C GLU A 69 -15.82 9.99 -3.56
N THR A 70 -15.85 11.34 -3.59
CA THR A 70 -15.61 12.10 -4.82
C THR A 70 -14.19 11.93 -5.37
N VAL A 71 -13.25 11.51 -4.53
CA VAL A 71 -11.86 11.19 -4.90
C VAL A 71 -11.79 10.17 -6.03
N PHE A 72 -12.75 9.24 -6.12
CA PHE A 72 -12.78 8.21 -7.15
C PHE A 72 -13.62 8.56 -8.38
N GLN A 73 -14.14 9.78 -8.46
CA GLN A 73 -14.97 10.21 -9.61
C GLN A 73 -14.12 10.63 -10.81
N ASP A 74 -12.87 11.06 -10.62
CA ASP A 74 -11.95 11.35 -11.71
C ASP A 74 -10.51 10.91 -11.40
N THR A 75 -9.77 10.65 -12.47
CA THR A 75 -8.42 10.10 -12.40
C THR A 75 -7.43 11.04 -11.73
N LEU A 76 -7.55 12.35 -11.95
CA LEU A 76 -6.61 13.33 -11.37
C LEU A 76 -6.76 13.40 -9.85
N SER A 77 -8.01 13.45 -9.36
CA SER A 77 -8.32 13.45 -7.92
C SER A 77 -7.84 12.16 -7.25
N CYS A 78 -8.06 11.01 -7.90
CA CYS A 78 -7.61 9.72 -7.42
C CYS A 78 -6.07 9.67 -7.28
N ILE A 79 -5.33 10.06 -8.32
CA ILE A 79 -3.86 10.09 -8.29
C ILE A 79 -3.35 11.05 -7.21
N GLN A 80 -3.94 12.23 -7.10
CA GLN A 80 -3.56 13.21 -6.09
C GLN A 80 -3.76 12.69 -4.66
N TRP A 81 -4.87 11.95 -4.42
CA TRP A 81 -5.13 11.27 -3.17
C TRP A 81 -4.11 10.15 -2.93
N MET A 82 -3.83 9.31 -3.93
CA MET A 82 -2.86 8.22 -3.81
C MET A 82 -1.46 8.73 -3.41
N TYR A 83 -0.99 9.84 -4.00
CA TYR A 83 0.29 10.45 -3.64
C TYR A 83 0.30 10.96 -2.21
N ARG A 84 -0.78 11.59 -1.75
CA ARG A 84 -0.93 12.01 -0.34
C ARG A 84 -0.91 10.81 0.61
N GLN A 85 -1.56 9.71 0.25
CA GLN A 85 -1.54 8.49 1.07
C GLN A 85 -0.14 7.85 1.13
N MET A 86 0.60 7.86 0.04
CA MET A 86 1.99 7.37 0.03
C MET A 86 2.91 8.24 0.90
N GLU A 87 2.76 9.56 0.85
CA GLU A 87 3.48 10.49 1.72
C GLU A 87 3.13 10.25 3.19
N TYR A 88 1.85 10.13 3.51
CA TYR A 88 1.36 9.78 4.85
C TYR A 88 2.00 8.47 5.33
N GLY A 89 1.93 7.42 4.54
CA GLY A 89 2.52 6.12 4.87
C GLY A 89 4.03 6.19 5.09
N TYR A 90 4.74 6.97 4.28
CA TYR A 90 6.18 7.17 4.42
C TYR A 90 6.53 7.85 5.75
N GLN A 91 5.74 8.85 6.15
CA GLN A 91 5.93 9.56 7.41
C GLN A 91 5.52 8.73 8.63
N GLN A 92 4.40 8.00 8.55
CA GLN A 92 3.85 7.25 9.67
C GLN A 92 4.56 5.93 9.95
N TYR A 93 5.17 5.30 8.94
CA TYR A 93 5.78 3.97 9.05
C TYR A 93 7.27 3.98 8.68
N PRO A 94 8.15 4.49 9.58
CA PRO A 94 9.58 4.61 9.29
C PRO A 94 10.22 3.27 8.91
N GLY A 95 10.93 3.26 7.78
CA GLY A 95 11.60 2.07 7.26
C GLY A 95 10.71 1.06 6.53
N PHE A 96 9.38 1.21 6.56
CA PHE A 96 8.46 0.28 5.91
C PHE A 96 8.72 0.18 4.40
N PHE A 97 8.73 1.30 3.72
CA PHE A 97 8.94 1.32 2.26
C PHE A 97 10.34 0.91 1.85
N THR A 98 11.36 1.32 2.60
CA THR A 98 12.77 1.00 2.30
C THR A 98 13.02 -0.50 2.39
N HIS A 99 12.41 -1.19 3.36
CA HIS A 99 12.62 -2.61 3.57
C HIS A 99 11.62 -3.50 2.83
N HIS A 100 10.41 -3.01 2.51
CA HIS A 100 9.34 -3.82 1.96
C HIS A 100 8.95 -3.48 0.53
N ALA A 101 8.77 -2.23 0.15
CA ALA A 101 8.44 -1.89 -1.23
C ALA A 101 9.59 -2.21 -2.21
N LEU A 102 10.84 -2.14 -1.72
CA LEU A 102 12.04 -2.43 -2.51
C LEU A 102 12.73 -3.74 -2.14
N GLY A 103 12.64 -4.18 -0.88
CA GLY A 103 13.34 -5.35 -0.35
C GLY A 103 12.64 -6.68 -0.63
N PHE A 104 11.35 -6.70 -0.96
CA PHE A 104 10.65 -7.94 -1.36
C PHE A 104 11.13 -8.52 -2.68
N VAL A 105 11.82 -7.73 -3.48
CA VAL A 105 12.53 -8.24 -4.67
C VAL A 105 13.71 -9.16 -4.27
N GLN A 106 14.23 -9.04 -3.05
CA GLN A 106 15.43 -9.77 -2.59
C GLN A 106 15.16 -10.92 -1.61
N GLN A 107 13.98 -11.01 -0.97
CA GLN A 107 13.69 -12.13 -0.06
C GLN A 107 12.86 -13.22 -0.75
N ASP A 108 13.47 -14.37 -0.92
CA ASP A 108 13.04 -15.55 -1.68
C ASP A 108 11.96 -16.41 -0.98
N THR A 109 10.95 -15.80 -0.37
CA THR A 109 9.79 -16.55 0.13
C THR A 109 8.61 -16.38 -0.83
N ALA A 110 8.22 -17.47 -1.50
CA ALA A 110 7.14 -17.49 -2.47
C ALA A 110 5.81 -16.91 -1.93
N GLY A 111 5.53 -17.10 -0.64
CA GLY A 111 4.32 -16.59 0.02
C GLY A 111 4.28 -15.07 0.17
N GLY A 112 5.40 -14.44 0.52
CA GLY A 112 5.48 -12.97 0.69
C GLY A 112 5.29 -12.23 -0.64
N LYS A 113 5.87 -12.74 -1.71
CA LYS A 113 5.71 -12.20 -3.08
C LYS A 113 4.26 -12.30 -3.56
N GLN A 114 3.57 -13.39 -3.25
CA GLN A 114 2.17 -13.59 -3.65
C GLN A 114 1.24 -12.63 -2.92
N GLN A 115 1.41 -12.42 -1.62
CA GLN A 115 0.58 -11.52 -0.82
C GLN A 115 0.78 -10.05 -1.23
N MET A 116 2.02 -9.61 -1.44
CA MET A 116 2.30 -8.27 -1.96
C MET A 116 1.67 -8.06 -3.34
N ARG A 117 1.76 -9.05 -4.22
CA ARG A 117 1.14 -9.00 -5.54
C ARG A 117 -0.39 -8.85 -5.45
N GLN A 118 -1.03 -9.52 -4.49
CA GLN A 118 -2.47 -9.39 -4.25
C GLN A 118 -2.83 -7.98 -3.77
N THR A 119 -2.08 -7.41 -2.80
CA THR A 119 -2.32 -6.05 -2.32
C THR A 119 -2.16 -5.01 -3.44
N TRP A 120 -1.11 -5.13 -4.24
CA TRP A 120 -0.90 -4.24 -5.39
C TRP A 120 -1.96 -4.42 -6.48
N GLN A 121 -2.46 -5.64 -6.66
CA GLN A 121 -3.54 -5.89 -7.61
C GLN A 121 -4.81 -5.15 -7.22
N HIS A 122 -5.19 -5.10 -5.95
CA HIS A 122 -6.35 -4.31 -5.49
C HIS A 122 -6.19 -2.81 -5.78
N ILE A 123 -5.00 -2.26 -5.56
CA ILE A 123 -4.73 -0.85 -5.89
C ILE A 123 -4.83 -0.61 -7.39
N LEU A 124 -4.24 -1.50 -8.20
CA LEU A 124 -4.31 -1.41 -9.65
C LEU A 124 -5.74 -1.56 -10.18
N ASP A 125 -6.51 -2.50 -9.65
CA ASP A 125 -7.91 -2.73 -10.04
C ASP A 125 -8.78 -1.51 -9.71
N ALA A 126 -8.58 -0.89 -8.53
CA ALA A 126 -9.26 0.34 -8.16
C ALA A 126 -8.91 1.49 -9.11
N LEU A 127 -7.63 1.69 -9.42
CA LEU A 127 -7.18 2.72 -10.37
C LEU A 127 -7.73 2.46 -11.79
N CYS A 128 -7.71 1.20 -12.26
CA CYS A 128 -8.33 0.82 -13.53
C CYS A 128 -9.83 1.12 -13.55
N SER A 129 -10.52 0.87 -12.45
CA SER A 129 -11.94 1.19 -12.32
C SER A 129 -12.18 2.70 -12.49
N VAL A 130 -11.39 3.54 -11.83
CA VAL A 130 -11.49 5.00 -11.97
C VAL A 130 -11.22 5.41 -13.43
N LEU A 131 -10.15 4.92 -14.05
CA LEU A 131 -9.81 5.22 -15.45
C LEU A 131 -10.93 4.88 -16.43
N ARG A 132 -11.69 3.80 -16.19
CA ARG A 132 -12.79 3.36 -17.05
C ARG A 132 -14.08 4.15 -16.85
N HIS A 133 -14.31 4.68 -15.64
CA HIS A 133 -15.55 5.36 -15.28
C HIS A 133 -15.45 6.88 -15.28
N ASP A 134 -14.24 7.43 -15.44
CA ASP A 134 -14.01 8.88 -15.52
C ASP A 134 -14.57 9.44 -16.82
N ALA A 135 -15.68 10.17 -16.72
CA ALA A 135 -16.41 10.73 -17.86
C ALA A 135 -15.61 11.82 -18.63
N LYS A 136 -14.50 12.30 -18.07
CA LYS A 136 -13.64 13.30 -18.69
C LYS A 136 -12.59 12.67 -19.61
N VAL A 137 -12.38 11.36 -19.53
CA VAL A 137 -11.44 10.64 -20.37
C VAL A 137 -11.95 10.62 -21.82
N ARG A 138 -11.06 10.98 -22.76
CA ARG A 138 -11.40 10.98 -24.19
C ARG A 138 -11.74 9.57 -24.67
N SER A 139 -12.71 9.44 -25.56
CA SER A 139 -13.17 8.15 -26.08
C SER A 139 -12.10 7.37 -26.86
N ASP A 140 -11.09 8.07 -27.38
CA ASP A 140 -9.94 7.53 -28.12
C ASP A 140 -8.67 7.40 -27.29
N ALA A 141 -8.73 7.70 -25.99
CA ALA A 141 -7.57 7.66 -25.11
C ALA A 141 -6.99 6.26 -24.96
N PHE A 142 -7.82 5.23 -24.97
CA PHE A 142 -7.41 3.84 -24.84
C PHE A 142 -7.66 3.04 -26.11
N THR A 143 -6.71 2.15 -26.42
CA THR A 143 -6.70 1.29 -27.62
C THR A 143 -6.33 -0.14 -27.22
N GLU A 144 -6.34 -1.09 -28.17
CA GLU A 144 -5.82 -2.45 -27.93
C GLU A 144 -4.32 -2.46 -27.56
N GLN A 145 -3.54 -1.49 -28.04
CA GLN A 145 -2.11 -1.37 -27.77
C GLN A 145 -1.82 -0.53 -26.50
N PHE A 146 -2.78 0.25 -26.03
CA PHE A 146 -2.65 1.09 -24.83
C PHE A 146 -3.93 1.01 -24.02
N THR A 147 -3.96 0.08 -23.08
CA THR A 147 -5.16 -0.22 -22.27
C THR A 147 -5.16 0.53 -20.94
N PRO A 148 -6.33 0.68 -20.28
CA PRO A 148 -6.40 1.24 -18.92
C PRO A 148 -5.50 0.51 -17.93
N GLU A 149 -5.33 -0.81 -18.05
CA GLU A 149 -4.49 -1.63 -17.18
C GLU A 149 -3.01 -1.30 -17.37
N GLN A 150 -2.56 -1.12 -18.61
CA GLN A 150 -1.19 -0.72 -18.90
C GLN A 150 -0.91 0.68 -18.35
N PHE A 151 -1.85 1.61 -18.52
CA PHE A 151 -1.69 2.96 -18.00
C PHE A 151 -1.73 2.99 -16.48
N ALA A 152 -2.63 2.25 -15.84
CA ALA A 152 -2.64 2.09 -14.38
C ALA A 152 -1.29 1.53 -13.85
N GLY A 153 -0.72 0.54 -14.55
CA GLY A 153 0.61 0.01 -14.22
C GLY A 153 1.73 1.03 -14.32
N ILE A 154 1.70 1.91 -15.32
CA ILE A 154 2.66 3.02 -15.48
C ILE A 154 2.49 4.01 -14.32
N LEU A 155 1.27 4.46 -14.04
CA LEU A 155 0.98 5.40 -12.96
C LEU A 155 1.40 4.84 -11.59
N PHE A 156 1.13 3.57 -11.33
CA PHE A 156 1.56 2.89 -10.12
C PHE A 156 3.09 2.81 -10.01
N SER A 157 3.79 2.55 -11.12
CA SER A 157 5.26 2.55 -11.15
C SER A 157 5.85 3.93 -10.84
N LEU A 158 5.24 5.01 -11.35
CA LEU A 158 5.63 6.38 -11.04
C LEU A 158 5.40 6.71 -9.55
N MET A 159 4.31 6.22 -8.97
CA MET A 159 4.02 6.36 -7.55
C MET A 159 5.06 5.62 -6.68
N LEU A 160 5.44 4.40 -7.04
CA LEU A 160 6.53 3.69 -6.35
C LEU A 160 7.88 4.42 -6.50
N SER A 161 8.15 5.00 -7.66
CA SER A 161 9.33 5.83 -7.87
C SER A 161 9.36 7.07 -6.98
N ALA A 162 8.20 7.70 -6.72
CA ALA A 162 8.08 8.83 -5.79
C ALA A 162 8.52 8.46 -4.37
N VAL A 163 8.17 7.25 -3.90
CA VAL A 163 8.62 6.72 -2.61
C VAL A 163 10.13 6.54 -2.56
N VAL A 164 10.72 5.97 -3.62
CA VAL A 164 12.18 5.76 -3.72
C VAL A 164 12.93 7.08 -3.68
N GLN A 165 12.42 8.08 -4.40
CA GLN A 165 13.01 9.40 -4.50
C GLN A 165 12.65 10.31 -3.32
N GLN A 166 11.73 9.88 -2.43
CA GLN A 166 11.18 10.67 -1.33
C GLN A 166 10.59 12.01 -1.83
N SER A 167 9.98 11.98 -3.00
CA SER A 167 9.41 13.16 -3.68
C SER A 167 7.94 12.87 -4.02
N PHE A 168 7.03 13.44 -3.23
CA PHE A 168 5.60 13.14 -3.31
C PHE A 168 4.78 14.23 -4.05
N ASP A 169 5.44 15.11 -4.80
CA ASP A 169 4.74 16.06 -5.66
C ASP A 169 4.17 15.36 -6.90
N PRO A 170 2.83 15.27 -7.06
CA PRO A 170 2.21 14.62 -8.20
C PRO A 170 2.15 15.47 -9.46
N SER A 171 2.57 16.75 -9.43
CA SER A 171 2.30 17.74 -10.48
C SER A 171 2.69 17.27 -11.88
N ALA A 172 3.88 16.69 -12.03
CA ALA A 172 4.36 16.19 -13.33
C ALA A 172 3.53 14.99 -13.81
N VAL A 173 3.13 14.09 -12.88
CA VAL A 173 2.30 12.92 -13.20
C VAL A 173 0.90 13.35 -13.60
N LEU A 174 0.31 14.31 -12.89
CA LEU A 174 -1.00 14.87 -13.24
C LEU A 174 -0.98 15.52 -14.63
N GLU A 175 0.12 16.19 -15.00
CA GLU A 175 0.26 16.77 -16.33
C GLU A 175 0.41 15.71 -17.42
N ILE A 176 1.14 14.61 -17.16
CA ILE A 176 1.20 13.45 -18.05
C ILE A 176 -0.22 12.89 -18.28
N VAL A 177 -0.99 12.69 -17.20
CA VAL A 177 -2.36 12.19 -17.28
C VAL A 177 -3.23 13.09 -18.14
N ARG A 178 -3.20 14.43 -17.89
CA ARG A 178 -3.99 15.40 -18.68
C ARG A 178 -3.67 15.30 -20.17
N ARG A 179 -2.41 15.23 -20.54
CA ARG A 179 -1.99 15.17 -21.94
C ARG A 179 -2.28 13.81 -22.59
N THR A 180 -2.34 12.74 -21.79
CA THR A 180 -2.48 11.38 -22.32
C THR A 180 -3.93 11.01 -22.54
N ILE A 181 -4.82 11.32 -21.57
CA ILE A 181 -6.19 10.80 -21.56
C ILE A 181 -7.29 11.86 -21.56
N TYR A 182 -6.97 13.16 -21.31
CA TYR A 182 -7.89 14.30 -21.37
C TYR A 182 -7.54 15.19 -22.55
#